data_357756d1992d1a7b711aa1ef955d74d3
#
_entry.id   357756d1992d1a7b711aa1ef955d74d3
#
_cell.length_a   1.000
_cell.length_b   1.000
_cell.length_c   1.000
_cell.angle_alpha   90.00
_cell.angle_beta   90.00
_cell.angle_gamma   90.00
#
_symmetry.space_group_name_H-M   'P 1'
#
loop_
_entity.id
_entity.type
_entity.pdbx_description
1 polymer ?
#
loop_
_entity_poly.entity_id
_entity_poly.type
_entity_poly.pdbx_seq_one_letter_code
_entity_poly.pdbx_strand_id
1 'polypeptide(L)'
;MPDGDVVNDVRISRCLFFVADVLRQVLENGGAAPAPKAGKKPQKLAFELTFEQRERFEYSDIPITISELARRLNALIDTENMTKLPYAAISSWLTGLGLLETVTLPSGKLAKRPTEEGLENGIAVVERIGQNGPYHAVVYDAAAQRFVLDNLDAIIAEANDAVALQGTPWTQEQDEILAQMHTGGASSKQIAAVLKRRTSAITSRLKKLGLK
;
A
#
# COMPACT_ATOMS: atom_id res chain seq x y z
N MET A 1 -37.43 -5.83 -27.27
CA MET A 1 -36.05 -6.09 -27.69
C MET A 1 -35.15 -5.11 -26.97
N PRO A 2 -34.35 -5.52 -25.97
CA PRO A 2 -33.31 -4.65 -25.42
C PRO A 2 -32.01 -4.97 -26.16
N ASP A 3 -31.77 -4.26 -27.24
CA ASP A 3 -30.50 -4.28 -27.95
C ASP A 3 -29.65 -3.10 -27.51
N GLY A 4 -28.46 -3.34 -27.03
CA GLY A 4 -27.42 -2.32 -27.08
C GLY A 4 -26.38 -2.27 -25.98
N ASP A 5 -26.55 -2.86 -24.82
CA ASP A 5 -25.65 -2.58 -23.67
C ASP A 5 -24.48 -3.55 -23.47
N VAL A 6 -24.42 -4.64 -24.23
CA VAL A 6 -23.36 -5.66 -24.05
C VAL A 6 -21.98 -5.18 -24.54
N VAL A 7 -21.95 -4.20 -25.43
CA VAL A 7 -20.68 -3.72 -26.03
C VAL A 7 -19.98 -2.65 -25.18
N ASN A 8 -20.71 -2.02 -24.25
CA ASN A 8 -20.17 -0.95 -23.38
C ASN A 8 -19.65 -1.42 -22.02
N ASP A 9 -19.74 -2.72 -21.71
CA ASP A 9 -19.11 -3.25 -20.52
C ASP A 9 -17.58 -3.28 -20.70
N VAL A 10 -16.88 -2.48 -19.93
CA VAL A 10 -15.41 -2.36 -19.94
C VAL A 10 -14.73 -3.73 -19.75
N ARG A 11 -15.34 -4.66 -19.04
CA ARG A 11 -14.82 -6.02 -18.82
C ARG A 11 -14.91 -6.84 -20.10
N ILE A 12 -16.04 -6.78 -20.80
CA ILE A 12 -16.26 -7.47 -22.08
C ILE A 12 -15.34 -6.89 -23.14
N SER A 13 -15.23 -5.57 -23.23
CA SER A 13 -14.32 -4.89 -24.15
C SER A 13 -12.86 -5.30 -23.92
N ARG A 14 -12.39 -5.37 -22.67
CA ARG A 14 -11.05 -5.83 -22.33
C ARG A 14 -10.83 -7.31 -22.70
N CYS A 15 -11.82 -8.17 -22.47
CA CYS A 15 -11.75 -9.57 -22.90
C CYS A 15 -11.65 -9.72 -24.40
N LEU A 16 -12.45 -8.97 -25.17
CA LEU A 16 -12.43 -8.96 -26.62
C LEU A 16 -11.09 -8.46 -27.19
N PHE A 17 -10.54 -7.38 -26.62
CA PHE A 17 -9.21 -6.90 -27.01
C PHE A 17 -8.12 -7.92 -26.72
N PHE A 18 -8.16 -8.57 -25.55
CA PHE A 18 -7.21 -9.62 -25.20
C PHE A 18 -7.29 -10.81 -26.17
N VAL A 19 -8.50 -11.29 -26.49
CA VAL A 19 -8.71 -12.38 -27.45
C VAL A 19 -8.23 -11.99 -28.85
N ALA A 20 -8.53 -10.75 -29.29
CA ALA A 20 -8.08 -10.25 -30.59
C ALA A 20 -6.55 -10.17 -30.66
N ASP A 21 -5.88 -9.75 -29.61
CA ASP A 21 -4.42 -9.66 -29.56
C ASP A 21 -3.77 -11.04 -29.56
N VAL A 22 -4.31 -12.00 -28.83
CA VAL A 22 -3.84 -13.41 -28.84
C VAL A 22 -4.03 -14.03 -30.21
N LEU A 23 -5.18 -13.83 -30.88
CA LEU A 23 -5.43 -14.33 -32.22
C LEU A 23 -4.46 -13.72 -33.25
N ARG A 24 -4.17 -12.43 -33.15
CA ARG A 24 -3.18 -11.76 -34.00
C ARG A 24 -1.81 -12.39 -33.80
N GLN A 25 -1.35 -12.58 -32.58
CA GLN A 25 -0.06 -13.21 -32.29
C GLN A 25 0.02 -14.66 -32.79
N VAL A 26 -1.07 -15.43 -32.72
CA VAL A 26 -1.13 -16.79 -33.27
C VAL A 26 -0.99 -16.76 -34.78
N LEU A 27 -1.66 -15.84 -35.48
CA LEU A 27 -1.58 -15.69 -36.91
C LEU A 27 -0.18 -15.25 -37.36
N GLU A 28 0.43 -14.29 -36.67
CA GLU A 28 1.78 -13.81 -36.96
C GLU A 28 2.85 -14.89 -36.72
N ASN A 29 2.62 -15.82 -35.82
CA ASN A 29 3.50 -16.94 -35.50
C ASN A 29 3.19 -18.22 -36.31
N GLY A 30 2.53 -18.09 -37.48
CA GLY A 30 2.26 -19.22 -38.39
C GLY A 30 1.30 -20.26 -37.83
N GLY A 31 0.35 -19.85 -37.00
CA GLY A 31 -0.66 -20.75 -36.40
C GLY A 31 -0.22 -21.43 -35.12
N ALA A 32 1.00 -21.21 -34.63
CA ALA A 32 1.45 -21.71 -33.36
C ALA A 32 1.07 -20.70 -32.23
N ALA A 33 0.32 -21.17 -31.23
CA ALA A 33 0.11 -20.35 -30.03
C ALA A 33 1.46 -20.00 -29.43
N PRO A 34 1.71 -18.71 -29.04
CA PRO A 34 2.94 -18.36 -28.39
C PRO A 34 3.05 -19.18 -27.10
N ALA A 35 4.19 -19.86 -26.92
CA ALA A 35 4.43 -20.60 -25.69
C ALA A 35 4.22 -19.64 -24.51
N PRO A 36 3.47 -20.04 -23.47
CA PRO A 36 3.24 -19.20 -22.31
C PRO A 36 4.60 -18.78 -21.77
N LYS A 37 4.90 -17.48 -21.79
CA LYS A 37 6.13 -16.95 -21.19
C LYS A 37 6.11 -17.36 -19.73
N ALA A 38 6.89 -18.38 -19.41
CA ALA A 38 7.03 -18.86 -18.05
C ALA A 38 7.42 -17.67 -17.17
N GLY A 39 6.55 -17.30 -16.20
CA GLY A 39 6.99 -16.53 -15.05
C GLY A 39 6.33 -15.22 -14.70
N LYS A 40 5.31 -14.72 -15.37
CA LYS A 40 4.49 -13.66 -14.74
C LYS A 40 3.36 -14.32 -13.94
N LYS A 41 3.51 -14.36 -12.62
CA LYS A 41 2.38 -14.68 -11.73
C LYS A 41 1.21 -13.78 -12.11
N PRO A 42 -0.04 -14.29 -12.13
CA PRO A 42 -1.21 -13.47 -12.39
C PRO A 42 -1.19 -12.25 -11.47
N GLN A 43 -1.39 -11.08 -12.05
CA GLN A 43 -1.38 -9.84 -11.30
C GLN A 43 -2.60 -9.84 -10.39
N LYS A 44 -2.36 -9.85 -9.07
CA LYS A 44 -3.42 -9.80 -8.08
C LYS A 44 -4.19 -8.48 -8.20
N LEU A 45 -5.49 -8.54 -7.95
CA LEU A 45 -6.35 -7.38 -7.82
C LEU A 45 -5.87 -6.48 -6.67
N ALA A 46 -6.13 -5.19 -6.73
CA ALA A 46 -5.90 -4.27 -5.63
C ALA A 46 -6.73 -4.68 -4.40
N PHE A 47 -6.27 -4.32 -3.20
CA PHE A 47 -7.04 -4.52 -1.98
C PHE A 47 -8.35 -3.73 -2.05
N GLU A 48 -9.45 -4.39 -1.79
CA GLU A 48 -10.78 -3.79 -1.70
C GLU A 48 -11.63 -4.57 -0.71
N LEU A 49 -12.47 -3.89 0.06
CA LEU A 49 -13.46 -4.49 0.94
C LEU A 49 -14.85 -4.02 0.56
N THR A 50 -15.75 -4.96 0.32
CA THR A 50 -17.17 -4.65 0.15
C THR A 50 -17.80 -4.22 1.48
N PHE A 51 -18.95 -3.57 1.41
CA PHE A 51 -19.71 -3.18 2.61
C PHE A 51 -20.00 -4.39 3.51
N GLU A 52 -20.46 -5.50 2.93
CA GLU A 52 -20.75 -6.73 3.68
C GLU A 52 -19.52 -7.33 4.36
N GLN A 53 -18.34 -7.22 3.73
CA GLN A 53 -17.09 -7.68 4.33
C GLN A 53 -16.68 -6.80 5.50
N ARG A 54 -16.89 -5.48 5.40
CA ARG A 54 -16.62 -4.54 6.50
C ARG A 54 -17.50 -4.82 7.71
N GLU A 55 -18.75 -5.14 7.51
CA GLU A 55 -19.68 -5.50 8.60
C GLU A 55 -19.29 -6.79 9.33
N ARG A 56 -18.53 -7.67 8.68
CA ARG A 56 -17.98 -8.88 9.30
C ARG A 56 -16.69 -8.63 10.09
N PHE A 57 -16.21 -7.39 10.13
CA PHE A 57 -15.01 -7.10 10.90
C PHE A 57 -15.28 -7.19 12.39
N GLU A 58 -14.53 -8.05 13.07
CA GLU A 58 -14.63 -8.24 14.51
C GLU A 58 -13.65 -7.30 15.23
N TYR A 59 -14.20 -6.30 15.91
CA TYR A 59 -13.42 -5.42 16.77
C TYR A 59 -12.90 -6.19 17.99
N SER A 60 -11.73 -5.78 18.46
CA SER A 60 -11.16 -6.35 19.68
C SER A 60 -11.40 -5.40 20.84
N ASP A 61 -11.95 -5.93 21.94
CA ASP A 61 -12.09 -5.19 23.20
C ASP A 61 -10.75 -4.96 23.88
N ILE A 62 -9.76 -5.79 23.57
CA ILE A 62 -8.37 -5.63 24.03
C ILE A 62 -7.58 -4.88 22.97
N PRO A 63 -6.77 -3.86 23.36
CA PRO A 63 -5.93 -3.14 22.41
C PRO A 63 -4.99 -4.06 21.63
N ILE A 64 -5.03 -3.97 20.30
CA ILE A 64 -4.26 -4.80 19.37
C ILE A 64 -3.18 -3.99 18.64
N THR A 65 -2.15 -4.65 18.14
CA THR A 65 -1.12 -4.01 17.31
C THR A 65 -1.64 -3.73 15.90
N ILE A 66 -1.01 -2.79 15.21
CA ILE A 66 -1.34 -2.47 13.80
C ILE A 66 -1.18 -3.68 12.88
N SER A 67 -0.22 -4.56 13.15
CA SER A 67 -0.01 -5.79 12.39
C SER A 67 -1.17 -6.76 12.56
N GLU A 68 -1.72 -6.85 13.78
CA GLU A 68 -2.90 -7.66 14.06
C GLU A 68 -4.15 -7.08 13.43
N LEU A 69 -4.31 -5.74 13.47
CA LEU A 69 -5.40 -5.04 12.79
C LEU A 69 -5.36 -5.31 11.27
N ALA A 70 -4.20 -5.15 10.65
CA ALA A 70 -4.01 -5.44 9.23
C ALA A 70 -4.26 -6.93 8.91
N ARG A 71 -3.87 -7.85 9.81
CA ARG A 71 -4.13 -9.29 9.65
C ARG A 71 -5.63 -9.58 9.62
N ARG A 72 -6.40 -8.97 10.52
CA ARG A 72 -7.87 -9.12 10.58
C ARG A 72 -8.54 -8.57 9.33
N LEU A 73 -8.13 -7.38 8.86
CA LEU A 73 -8.62 -6.81 7.60
C LEU A 73 -8.33 -7.73 6.41
N ASN A 74 -7.12 -8.26 6.33
CA ASN A 74 -6.72 -9.17 5.26
C ASN A 74 -7.40 -10.56 5.34
N ALA A 75 -7.93 -10.95 6.48
CA ALA A 75 -8.70 -12.18 6.62
C ALA A 75 -10.10 -12.09 5.99
N LEU A 76 -10.59 -10.89 5.69
CA LEU A 76 -11.88 -10.65 5.07
C LEU A 76 -11.85 -10.74 3.53
N ILE A 77 -10.67 -10.79 2.94
CA ILE A 77 -10.48 -10.84 1.48
C ILE A 77 -9.95 -12.21 1.03
N ASP A 78 -10.16 -12.51 -0.25
CA ASP A 78 -9.47 -13.62 -0.92
C ASP A 78 -8.01 -13.21 -1.24
N THR A 79 -7.10 -13.61 -0.37
CA THR A 79 -5.66 -13.28 -0.50
C THR A 79 -4.95 -14.06 -1.61
N GLU A 80 -5.62 -15.02 -2.26
CA GLU A 80 -5.08 -15.69 -3.45
C GLU A 80 -5.18 -14.78 -4.67
N ASN A 81 -6.32 -14.10 -4.83
CA ASN A 81 -6.62 -13.25 -5.97
C ASN A 81 -6.41 -11.75 -5.70
N MET A 82 -6.36 -11.33 -4.44
CA MET A 82 -6.20 -9.93 -4.05
C MET A 82 -4.88 -9.67 -3.33
N THR A 83 -4.36 -8.46 -3.50
CA THR A 83 -3.17 -7.98 -2.79
C THR A 83 -3.54 -7.64 -1.34
N LYS A 84 -2.72 -8.07 -0.39
CA LYS A 84 -2.92 -7.73 1.03
C LYS A 84 -2.68 -6.24 1.29
N LEU A 85 -3.49 -5.64 2.15
CA LEU A 85 -3.21 -4.32 2.71
C LEU A 85 -2.03 -4.44 3.70
N PRO A 86 -0.89 -3.78 3.42
CA PRO A 86 0.23 -3.82 4.35
C PRO A 86 -0.06 -2.92 5.56
N TYR A 87 0.31 -3.37 6.76
CA TYR A 87 0.18 -2.54 7.97
C TYR A 87 0.90 -1.19 7.85
N ALA A 88 1.95 -1.14 7.03
CA ALA A 88 2.69 0.09 6.76
C ALA A 88 1.82 1.17 6.09
N ALA A 89 0.85 0.79 5.26
CA ALA A 89 -0.08 1.75 4.66
C ALA A 89 -0.94 2.43 5.73
N ILE A 90 -1.51 1.65 6.66
CA ILE A 90 -2.29 2.18 7.79
C ILE A 90 -1.41 3.10 8.65
N SER A 91 -0.19 2.64 8.98
CA SER A 91 0.75 3.43 9.78
C SER A 91 1.19 4.72 9.10
N SER A 92 1.39 4.70 7.78
CA SER A 92 1.75 5.88 6.99
C SER A 92 0.63 6.90 6.99
N TRP A 93 -0.60 6.45 6.74
CA TRP A 93 -1.79 7.28 6.73
C TRP A 93 -2.04 7.95 8.10
N LEU A 94 -1.98 7.18 9.20
CA LEU A 94 -2.09 7.73 10.56
C LEU A 94 -0.98 8.74 10.88
N THR A 95 0.22 8.54 10.31
CA THR A 95 1.32 9.51 10.45
C THR A 95 1.05 10.78 9.64
N GLY A 96 0.44 10.64 8.46
CA GLY A 96 0.01 11.77 7.62
C GLY A 96 -1.06 12.64 8.30
N LEU A 97 -1.93 12.01 9.10
CA LEU A 97 -2.93 12.72 9.91
C LEU A 97 -2.37 13.33 11.21
N GLY A 98 -1.11 13.07 11.55
CA GLY A 98 -0.52 13.57 12.80
C GLY A 98 -0.84 12.74 14.04
N LEU A 99 -1.55 11.60 13.92
CA LEU A 99 -1.85 10.70 15.04
C LEU A 99 -0.66 9.84 15.47
N LEU A 100 0.29 9.65 14.57
CA LEU A 100 1.57 8.98 14.82
C LEU A 100 2.74 9.86 14.39
N GLU A 101 3.80 9.81 15.16
CA GLU A 101 5.07 10.43 14.81
C GLU A 101 6.18 9.38 14.68
N THR A 102 7.28 9.75 14.03
CA THR A 102 8.47 8.90 13.93
C THR A 102 9.54 9.45 14.84
N VAL A 103 9.89 8.71 15.87
CA VAL A 103 10.93 9.06 16.83
C VAL A 103 12.19 8.21 16.61
N THR A 104 13.35 8.79 16.92
CA THR A 104 14.61 8.04 16.95
C THR A 104 14.84 7.52 18.36
N LEU A 105 14.90 6.21 18.51
CA LEU A 105 15.22 5.57 19.79
C LEU A 105 16.70 5.78 20.17
N PRO A 106 17.07 5.59 21.45
CA PRO A 106 18.47 5.63 21.89
C PRO A 106 19.40 4.67 21.13
N SER A 107 18.83 3.58 20.59
CA SER A 107 19.55 2.63 19.72
C SER A 107 19.81 3.12 18.30
N GLY A 108 19.40 4.34 17.95
CA GLY A 108 19.46 4.88 16.58
C GLY A 108 18.37 4.33 15.64
N LYS A 109 17.52 3.44 16.10
CA LYS A 109 16.40 2.88 15.30
C LYS A 109 15.22 3.85 15.31
N LEU A 110 14.52 3.93 14.18
CA LEU A 110 13.28 4.68 14.06
C LEU A 110 12.12 3.83 14.57
N ALA A 111 11.25 4.42 15.39
CA ALA A 111 10.03 3.82 15.90
C ALA A 111 8.85 4.76 15.69
N LYS A 112 7.65 4.20 15.56
CA LYS A 112 6.41 4.98 15.60
C LYS A 112 5.95 5.14 17.04
N ARG A 113 5.44 6.34 17.36
CA ARG A 113 4.83 6.68 18.65
C ARG A 113 3.52 7.43 18.39
N PRO A 114 2.50 7.28 19.23
CA PRO A 114 1.34 8.15 19.19
C PRO A 114 1.74 9.56 19.61
N THR A 115 1.15 10.54 18.95
CA THR A 115 1.14 11.93 19.39
C THR A 115 0.14 12.11 20.52
N GLU A 116 0.02 13.31 21.08
CA GLU A 116 -1.02 13.63 22.07
C GLU A 116 -2.42 13.38 21.48
N GLU A 117 -2.66 13.83 20.24
CA GLU A 117 -3.88 13.58 19.52
C GLU A 117 -4.11 12.08 19.24
N GLY A 118 -3.03 11.33 18.95
CA GLY A 118 -3.11 9.87 18.81
C GLY A 118 -3.50 9.16 20.10
N LEU A 119 -3.02 9.62 21.25
CA LEU A 119 -3.42 9.10 22.56
C LEU A 119 -4.91 9.33 22.84
N GLU A 120 -5.42 10.51 22.53
CA GLU A 120 -6.85 10.86 22.66
C GLU A 120 -7.74 10.02 21.75
N ASN A 121 -7.21 9.56 20.61
CA ASN A 121 -7.90 8.71 19.65
C ASN A 121 -7.68 7.20 19.89
N GLY A 122 -7.31 6.78 21.09
CA GLY A 122 -7.24 5.37 21.47
C GLY A 122 -5.98 4.63 20.99
N ILE A 123 -4.94 5.38 20.57
CA ILE A 123 -3.64 4.79 20.22
C ILE A 123 -2.73 4.92 21.43
N ALA A 124 -2.20 3.83 21.95
CA ALA A 124 -1.37 3.82 23.16
C ALA A 124 -0.05 3.08 22.94
N VAL A 125 0.86 3.22 23.90
CA VAL A 125 2.09 2.44 23.97
C VAL A 125 2.03 1.52 25.16
N VAL A 126 2.27 0.24 24.94
CA VAL A 126 2.34 -0.76 26.01
C VAL A 126 3.68 -1.47 25.96
N GLU A 127 4.18 -1.81 27.14
CA GLU A 127 5.35 -2.67 27.25
C GLU A 127 4.92 -4.12 27.07
N ARG A 128 5.67 -4.86 26.26
CA ARG A 128 5.48 -6.31 26.02
C ARG A 128 6.81 -7.02 26.14
N ILE A 129 6.76 -8.27 26.56
CA ILE A 129 7.92 -9.14 26.62
C ILE A 129 7.96 -9.98 25.33
N GLY A 130 9.03 -9.82 24.57
CA GLY A 130 9.31 -10.61 23.36
C GLY A 130 10.47 -11.59 23.60
N GLN A 131 10.82 -12.35 22.55
CA GLN A 131 11.94 -13.30 22.61
C GLN A 131 13.30 -12.64 22.95
N ASN A 132 13.47 -11.37 22.59
CA ASN A 132 14.71 -10.61 22.81
C ASN A 132 14.61 -9.63 23.98
N GLY A 133 13.67 -9.82 24.89
CA GLY A 133 13.44 -8.94 26.04
C GLY A 133 12.25 -7.99 25.89
N PRO A 134 12.08 -7.02 26.83
CA PRO A 134 10.99 -6.09 26.81
C PRO A 134 11.07 -5.13 25.62
N TYR A 135 9.93 -4.83 25.03
CA TYR A 135 9.80 -3.86 23.94
C TYR A 135 8.50 -3.08 24.06
N HIS A 136 8.49 -1.87 23.51
CA HIS A 136 7.30 -1.03 23.47
C HIS A 136 6.53 -1.26 22.18
N ALA A 137 5.28 -1.67 22.28
CA ALA A 137 4.36 -1.85 21.15
C ALA A 137 3.34 -0.73 21.12
N VAL A 138 3.09 -0.17 19.94
CA VAL A 138 1.94 0.71 19.69
C VAL A 138 0.71 -0.17 19.51
N VAL A 139 -0.34 0.13 20.28
CA VAL A 139 -1.60 -0.61 20.28
C VAL A 139 -2.77 0.32 20.03
N TYR A 140 -3.85 -0.25 19.51
CA TYR A 140 -5.05 0.42 19.05
C TYR A 140 -6.25 -0.19 19.78
N ASP A 141 -6.95 0.61 20.57
CA ASP A 141 -8.19 0.19 21.23
C ASP A 141 -9.36 0.07 20.24
N ALA A 142 -10.55 -0.25 20.72
CA ALA A 142 -11.73 -0.41 19.88
C ALA A 142 -12.11 0.88 19.13
N ALA A 143 -11.87 2.07 19.71
CA ALA A 143 -12.16 3.36 19.07
C ALA A 143 -11.18 3.62 17.92
N ALA A 144 -9.88 3.42 18.13
CA ALA A 144 -8.86 3.53 17.10
C ALA A 144 -9.04 2.50 15.97
N GLN A 145 -9.47 1.28 16.29
CA GLN A 145 -9.80 0.26 15.29
C GLN A 145 -10.98 0.71 14.40
N ARG A 146 -12.05 1.27 15.01
CA ARG A 146 -13.19 1.84 14.25
C ARG A 146 -12.76 2.98 13.37
N PHE A 147 -11.98 3.91 13.91
CA PHE A 147 -11.47 5.05 13.15
C PHE A 147 -10.70 4.59 11.89
N VAL A 148 -9.85 3.58 12.00
CA VAL A 148 -9.15 2.99 10.84
C VAL A 148 -10.14 2.36 9.85
N LEU A 149 -11.14 1.63 10.32
CA LEU A 149 -12.11 0.96 9.44
C LEU A 149 -13.01 1.96 8.71
N ASP A 150 -13.47 3.00 9.40
CA ASP A 150 -14.31 4.07 8.84
C ASP A 150 -13.57 4.86 7.75
N ASN A 151 -12.25 4.98 7.86
CA ASN A 151 -11.40 5.68 6.91
C ASN A 151 -10.64 4.73 5.95
N LEU A 152 -11.05 3.48 5.86
CA LEU A 152 -10.34 2.46 5.10
C LEU A 152 -10.20 2.80 3.62
N ASP A 153 -11.20 3.46 3.03
CA ASP A 153 -11.15 3.88 1.62
C ASP A 153 -10.04 4.89 1.34
N ALA A 154 -9.81 5.82 2.26
CA ALA A 154 -8.71 6.78 2.15
C ALA A 154 -7.35 6.08 2.27
N ILE A 155 -7.23 5.11 3.18
CA ILE A 155 -6.03 4.30 3.36
C ILE A 155 -5.73 3.47 2.09
N ILE A 156 -6.77 2.86 1.52
CA ILE A 156 -6.66 2.07 0.29
C ILE A 156 -6.26 2.96 -0.89
N ALA A 157 -6.87 4.13 -1.04
CA ALA A 157 -6.55 5.07 -2.09
C ALA A 157 -5.08 5.49 -2.02
N GLU A 158 -4.57 5.89 -0.84
CA GLU A 158 -3.16 6.24 -0.65
C GLU A 158 -2.22 5.05 -0.93
N ALA A 159 -2.58 3.85 -0.48
CA ALA A 159 -1.81 2.64 -0.74
C ALA A 159 -1.76 2.29 -2.24
N ASN A 160 -2.87 2.43 -2.95
CA ASN A 160 -2.97 2.17 -4.39
C ASN A 160 -2.22 3.22 -5.21
N ASP A 161 -2.27 4.50 -4.83
CA ASP A 161 -1.48 5.58 -5.44
C ASP A 161 0.02 5.28 -5.33
N ALA A 162 0.46 4.84 -4.15
CA ALA A 162 1.85 4.44 -3.94
C ALA A 162 2.27 3.24 -4.80
N VAL A 163 1.35 2.31 -5.09
CA VAL A 163 1.57 1.16 -5.99
C VAL A 163 1.51 1.60 -7.45
N ALA A 164 0.58 2.46 -7.84
CA ALA A 164 0.42 2.95 -9.21
C ALA A 164 1.68 3.68 -9.72
N LEU A 165 2.39 4.37 -8.83
CA LEU A 165 3.66 5.03 -9.16
C LEU A 165 4.85 4.07 -9.27
N GLN A 166 4.68 2.77 -8.94
CA GLN A 166 5.73 1.78 -9.10
C GLN A 166 5.88 1.41 -10.58
N GLY A 167 7.09 1.58 -11.10
CA GLY A 167 7.40 1.27 -12.51
C GLY A 167 7.02 2.39 -13.47
N THR A 168 6.38 3.48 -13.03
CA THR A 168 6.15 4.63 -13.90
C THR A 168 7.46 5.37 -14.17
N PRO A 169 7.65 5.92 -15.39
CA PRO A 169 8.80 6.77 -15.69
C PRO A 169 8.90 7.93 -14.71
N TRP A 170 10.13 8.37 -14.45
CA TRP A 170 10.37 9.60 -13.70
C TRP A 170 10.08 10.82 -14.56
N THR A 171 9.36 11.77 -14.02
CA THR A 171 9.16 13.07 -14.66
C THR A 171 10.30 14.02 -14.30
N GLN A 172 10.53 15.03 -15.15
CA GLN A 172 11.53 16.04 -14.88
C GLN A 172 11.24 16.79 -13.57
N GLU A 173 9.98 17.11 -13.31
CA GLU A 173 9.55 17.75 -12.05
C GLU A 173 9.90 16.90 -10.82
N GLN A 174 9.70 15.58 -10.89
CA GLN A 174 10.08 14.66 -9.80
C GLN A 174 11.61 14.62 -9.61
N ASP A 175 12.39 14.74 -10.67
CA ASP A 175 13.84 14.77 -10.58
C ASP A 175 14.33 16.08 -9.96
N GLU A 176 13.68 17.20 -10.26
CA GLU A 176 13.99 18.51 -9.69
C GLU A 176 13.67 18.55 -8.19
N ILE A 177 12.49 18.07 -7.78
CA ILE A 177 12.10 17.94 -6.36
C ILE A 177 13.08 17.01 -5.62
N LEU A 178 13.43 15.87 -6.24
CA LEU A 178 14.38 14.91 -5.69
C LEU A 178 15.75 15.56 -5.44
N ALA A 179 16.27 16.28 -6.42
CA ALA A 179 17.57 16.96 -6.33
C ALA A 179 17.54 18.06 -5.26
N GLN A 180 16.50 18.89 -5.25
CA GLN A 180 16.33 19.97 -4.29
C GLN A 180 16.26 19.46 -2.86
N MET A 181 15.42 18.44 -2.60
CA MET A 181 15.28 17.86 -1.27
C MET A 181 16.58 17.17 -0.81
N HIS A 182 17.28 16.48 -1.73
CA HIS A 182 18.53 15.82 -1.40
C HIS A 182 19.63 16.83 -1.06
N THR A 183 19.76 17.90 -1.82
CA THR A 183 20.69 19.02 -1.56
C THR A 183 20.34 19.73 -0.24
N GLY A 184 19.05 19.83 0.09
CA GLY A 184 18.57 20.36 1.38
C GLY A 184 18.77 19.41 2.57
N GLY A 185 19.44 18.26 2.38
CA GLY A 185 19.76 17.32 3.45
C GLY A 185 18.62 16.36 3.84
N ALA A 186 17.52 16.30 3.07
CA ALA A 186 16.44 15.39 3.34
C ALA A 186 16.89 13.92 3.15
N SER A 187 16.46 13.06 4.06
CA SER A 187 16.72 11.63 3.96
C SER A 187 15.94 10.99 2.81
N SER A 188 16.46 9.89 2.26
CA SER A 188 15.75 9.13 1.21
C SER A 188 14.34 8.70 1.62
N LYS A 189 14.05 8.56 2.93
CA LYS A 189 12.70 8.27 3.44
C LYS A 189 11.77 9.47 3.34
N GLN A 190 12.24 10.66 3.69
CA GLN A 190 11.46 11.91 3.57
C GLN A 190 11.14 12.20 2.10
N ILE A 191 12.14 12.06 1.22
CA ILE A 191 11.95 12.23 -0.22
C ILE A 191 10.95 11.20 -0.76
N ALA A 192 11.05 9.94 -0.32
CA ALA A 192 10.14 8.87 -0.71
C ALA A 192 8.68 9.18 -0.34
N ALA A 193 8.45 9.76 0.84
CA ALA A 193 7.12 10.18 1.29
C ALA A 193 6.55 11.30 0.41
N VAL A 194 7.35 12.33 0.10
CA VAL A 194 6.91 13.46 -0.74
C VAL A 194 6.62 13.03 -2.18
N LEU A 195 7.53 12.25 -2.78
CA LEU A 195 7.38 11.78 -4.16
C LEU A 195 6.47 10.57 -4.32
N LYS A 196 5.90 10.06 -3.21
CA LYS A 196 5.06 8.84 -3.16
C LYS A 196 5.71 7.64 -3.85
N ARG A 197 7.04 7.52 -3.73
CA ARG A 197 7.84 6.45 -4.34
C ARG A 197 8.55 5.62 -3.26
N ARG A 198 8.93 4.39 -3.60
CA ARG A 198 9.72 3.54 -2.69
C ARG A 198 11.10 4.14 -2.43
N THR A 199 11.60 4.00 -1.20
CA THR A 199 12.96 4.45 -0.83
C THR A 199 14.04 3.85 -1.73
N SER A 200 13.87 2.60 -2.17
CA SER A 200 14.79 1.96 -3.13
C SER A 200 14.78 2.66 -4.50
N ALA A 201 13.62 3.13 -4.95
CA ALA A 201 13.49 3.88 -6.21
C ALA A 201 14.18 5.26 -6.10
N ILE A 202 14.03 5.94 -4.94
CA ILE A 202 14.74 7.20 -4.65
C ILE A 202 16.26 7.00 -4.71
N THR A 203 16.76 5.99 -3.99
CA THR A 203 18.22 5.69 -3.95
C THR A 203 18.76 5.37 -5.33
N SER A 204 18.04 4.57 -6.11
CA SER A 204 18.43 4.23 -7.49
C SER A 204 18.39 5.44 -8.40
N ARG A 205 17.41 6.34 -8.24
CA ARG A 205 17.30 7.55 -9.06
C ARG A 205 18.40 8.57 -8.72
N LEU A 206 18.70 8.79 -7.43
CA LEU A 206 19.82 9.63 -6.99
C LEU A 206 21.15 9.15 -7.60
N LYS A 207 21.39 7.83 -7.59
CA LYS A 207 22.57 7.25 -8.23
C LYS A 207 22.59 7.52 -9.74
N LYS A 208 21.44 7.39 -10.42
CA LYS A 208 21.33 7.66 -11.87
C LYS A 208 21.53 9.13 -12.23
N LEU A 209 21.16 10.05 -11.34
CA LEU A 209 21.38 11.50 -11.49
C LEU A 209 22.77 11.95 -11.05
N GLY A 210 23.61 11.05 -10.55
CA GLY A 210 24.97 11.39 -10.07
C GLY A 210 24.99 12.18 -8.76
N LEU A 211 23.89 12.15 -7.99
CA LEU A 211 23.76 12.88 -6.71
C LEU A 211 24.17 12.01 -5.50
N LYS A 212 24.55 10.77 -5.70
CA LYS A 212 24.98 9.83 -4.65
C LYS A 212 26.03 8.85 -5.17
#